data_13834778f281854bbeb84d9792026a76
#
_entry.id   13834778f281854bbeb84d9792026a76
#
_cell.length_a   1.000
_cell.length_b   1.000
_cell.length_c   1.000
_cell.angle_alpha   90.00
_cell.angle_beta   90.00
_cell.angle_gamma   90.00
#
_symmetry.space_group_name_H-M   'P 1'
#
loop_
_entity.id
_entity.type
_entity.pdbx_description
1 polymer ?
#
loop_
_entity_poly.entity_id
_entity_poly.type
_entity_poly.pdbx_seq_one_letter_code
_entity_poly.pdbx_strand_id
1 'polypeptide(L)'
;MTYTDEQLKRALAKMLPEKCQWWADAWRELRLLRSTGQYCGVLDTELLHLCWLVEEDFSNLEIDNYWNCLGSIWEATHATWQQRTIALARVKGVEIV
;
A
#
# COMPACT_ATOMS: atom_id res chain seq x y z
N MET A 1 7.43 -2.78 -16.01
CA MET A 1 7.14 -1.33 -15.91
C MET A 1 7.35 -0.88 -14.48
N THR A 2 8.04 0.22 -14.30
CA THR A 2 8.35 0.76 -12.97
C THR A 2 7.44 1.94 -12.66
N TYR A 3 6.81 1.90 -11.48
CA TYR A 3 5.97 3.00 -11.01
C TYR A 3 6.76 3.88 -10.06
N THR A 4 6.45 5.17 -10.02
CA THR A 4 7.02 6.09 -9.03
C THR A 4 6.34 5.90 -7.68
N ASP A 5 7.01 6.29 -6.60
CA ASP A 5 6.42 6.24 -5.26
C ASP A 5 5.12 7.07 -5.17
N GLU A 6 5.08 8.21 -5.86
CA GLU A 6 3.88 9.05 -5.90
C GLU A 6 2.68 8.34 -6.54
N GLN A 7 2.91 7.60 -7.63
CA GLN A 7 1.86 6.81 -8.27
C GLN A 7 1.34 5.72 -7.33
N LEU A 8 2.25 5.02 -6.66
CA LEU A 8 1.90 3.96 -5.72
C LEU A 8 1.13 4.50 -4.51
N LYS A 9 1.52 5.64 -3.98
CA LYS A 9 0.82 6.29 -2.86
C LYS A 9 -0.60 6.69 -3.25
N ARG A 10 -0.79 7.23 -4.44
CA ARG A 10 -2.13 7.58 -4.93
C ARG A 10 -3.02 6.35 -5.08
N ALA A 11 -2.48 5.27 -5.62
CA ALA A 11 -3.21 4.02 -5.75
C ALA A 11 -3.57 3.45 -4.37
N LEU A 12 -2.64 3.47 -3.43
CA LEU A 12 -2.88 2.99 -2.07
C LEU A 12 -3.99 3.79 -1.39
N ALA A 13 -3.99 5.12 -1.53
CA ALA A 13 -5.03 5.98 -0.99
C ALA A 13 -6.42 5.64 -1.53
N LYS A 14 -6.52 5.28 -2.81
CA LYS A 14 -7.78 4.86 -3.43
C LYS A 14 -8.31 3.53 -2.90
N MET A 15 -7.41 2.66 -2.45
CA MET A 15 -7.77 1.32 -1.97
C MET A 15 -8.13 1.29 -0.49
N LEU A 16 -7.90 2.36 0.26
CA LEU A 16 -8.16 2.37 1.70
C LEU A 16 -9.64 2.23 1.99
N PRO A 17 -10.03 1.34 2.92
CA PRO A 17 -11.41 1.21 3.36
C PRO A 17 -11.93 2.50 4.01
N GLU A 18 -13.23 2.81 3.80
CA GLU A 18 -13.86 4.00 4.41
C GLU A 18 -13.72 4.04 5.93
N LYS A 19 -13.80 2.88 6.58
CA LYS A 19 -13.65 2.76 8.04
C LYS A 19 -12.27 3.20 8.53
N CYS A 20 -11.31 3.36 7.63
CA CYS A 20 -9.93 3.76 7.94
C CYS A 20 -9.63 5.17 7.49
N GLN A 21 -10.62 6.04 7.40
CA GLN A 21 -10.47 7.43 6.96
C GLN A 21 -9.41 8.20 7.77
N TRP A 22 -9.34 7.96 9.06
CA TRP A 22 -8.34 8.58 9.92
C TRP A 22 -6.89 8.24 9.49
N TRP A 23 -6.68 7.05 8.96
CA TRP A 23 -5.37 6.66 8.40
C TRP A 23 -5.07 7.46 7.13
N ALA A 24 -6.08 7.67 6.29
CA ALA A 24 -5.92 8.49 5.09
C ALA A 24 -5.54 9.93 5.44
N ASP A 25 -6.13 10.50 6.47
CA ASP A 25 -5.82 11.84 6.94
C ASP A 25 -4.40 11.92 7.51
N ALA A 26 -4.03 10.96 8.35
CA ALA A 26 -2.67 10.86 8.89
C ALA A 26 -1.62 10.71 7.78
N TRP A 27 -1.92 9.91 6.77
CA TRP A 27 -1.04 9.71 5.63
C TRP A 27 -0.83 10.98 4.81
N ARG A 28 -1.88 11.79 4.62
CA ARG A 28 -1.74 13.10 3.94
C ARG A 28 -0.80 14.02 4.70
N GLU A 29 -0.90 14.03 6.02
CA GLU A 29 -0.05 14.82 6.90
C GLU A 29 1.41 14.36 6.82
N LEU A 30 1.64 13.05 6.86
CA LEU A 30 2.97 12.47 6.71
C LEU A 30 3.60 12.81 5.35
N ARG A 31 2.80 12.79 4.30
CA ARG A 31 3.23 13.16 2.96
C ARG A 31 3.67 14.63 2.90
N LEU A 32 2.94 15.51 3.56
CA LEU A 32 3.30 16.91 3.64
C LEU A 32 4.62 17.10 4.37
N LEU A 33 4.80 16.41 5.50
CA LEU A 33 6.05 16.46 6.26
C LEU A 33 7.23 15.96 5.44
N ARG A 34 7.04 14.91 4.64
CA ARG A 34 8.07 14.39 3.74
C ARG A 34 8.46 15.43 2.69
N SER A 35 7.50 16.14 2.11
CA SER A 35 7.77 17.15 1.10
C SER A 35 8.61 18.31 1.63
N THR A 36 8.56 18.56 2.94
CA THR A 36 9.39 19.56 3.62
C THR A 36 10.76 19.03 4.07
N GLY A 37 11.05 17.75 3.80
CA GLY A 37 12.32 17.15 4.21
C GLY A 37 12.41 16.74 5.68
N GLN A 38 11.32 16.85 6.43
CA GLN A 38 11.31 16.57 7.87
C GLN A 38 11.09 15.08 8.21
N TYR A 39 10.86 14.26 7.20
CA TYR A 39 10.53 12.86 7.41
C TYR A 39 11.38 11.94 6.57
N CYS A 40 12.11 11.06 7.23
CA CYS A 40 12.86 9.99 6.57
C CYS A 40 12.78 8.71 7.44
N GLY A 41 12.59 7.57 6.82
CA GLY A 41 12.64 6.26 7.48
C GLY A 41 11.35 5.74 8.09
N VAL A 42 10.60 6.56 8.83
CA VAL A 42 9.35 6.13 9.48
C VAL A 42 8.20 5.99 8.48
N LEU A 43 8.24 6.74 7.39
CA LEU A 43 7.20 6.75 6.37
C LEU A 43 6.96 5.37 5.75
N ASP A 44 8.01 4.60 5.52
CA ASP A 44 7.88 3.26 4.93
C ASP A 44 7.12 2.31 5.85
N THR A 45 7.31 2.40 7.16
CA THR A 45 6.56 1.62 8.15
C THR A 45 5.08 2.00 8.13
N GLU A 46 4.78 3.28 8.04
CA GLU A 46 3.39 3.76 7.98
C GLU A 46 2.70 3.30 6.69
N LEU A 47 3.39 3.38 5.57
CA LEU A 47 2.87 2.90 4.29
C LEU A 47 2.63 1.39 4.32
N LEU A 48 3.48 0.63 5.00
CA LEU A 48 3.29 -0.80 5.19
C LEU A 48 2.04 -1.08 6.03
N HIS A 49 1.79 -0.31 7.07
CA HIS A 49 0.55 -0.41 7.86
C HIS A 49 -0.69 -0.15 7.03
N LEU A 50 -0.64 0.83 6.13
CA LEU A 50 -1.75 1.09 5.20
C LEU A 50 -2.01 -0.10 4.27
N CYS A 51 -0.95 -0.75 3.79
CA CYS A 51 -1.10 -1.98 3.01
C CYS A 51 -1.80 -3.08 3.82
N TRP A 52 -1.42 -3.27 5.08
CA TRP A 52 -2.04 -4.26 5.95
C TRP A 52 -3.54 -3.98 6.18
N LEU A 53 -3.92 -2.71 6.30
CA LEU A 53 -5.33 -2.34 6.43
C LEU A 53 -6.14 -2.72 5.19
N VAL A 54 -5.58 -2.56 4.00
CA VAL A 54 -6.24 -2.99 2.76
C VAL A 54 -6.34 -4.52 2.72
N GLU A 55 -5.28 -5.23 3.12
CA GLU A 55 -5.27 -6.70 3.17
C GLU A 55 -6.37 -7.27 4.07
N GLU A 56 -6.70 -6.60 5.16
CA GLU A 56 -7.76 -7.04 6.09
C GLU A 56 -9.14 -7.11 5.46
N ASP A 57 -9.38 -6.34 4.41
CA ASP A 57 -10.67 -6.32 3.72
C ASP A 57 -10.77 -7.36 2.59
N PHE A 58 -9.73 -8.13 2.35
CA PHE A 58 -9.73 -9.14 1.29
C PHE A 58 -10.60 -10.33 1.63
N SER A 59 -11.36 -10.83 0.64
CA SER A 59 -11.98 -12.15 0.68
C SER A 59 -10.91 -13.24 0.60
N ASN A 60 -11.26 -14.49 0.88
CA ASN A 60 -10.33 -15.62 0.78
C ASN A 60 -9.73 -15.75 -0.63
N LEU A 61 -10.54 -15.54 -1.67
CA LEU A 61 -10.06 -15.59 -3.05
C LEU A 61 -9.10 -14.43 -3.35
N GLU A 62 -9.42 -13.24 -2.89
CA GLU A 62 -8.55 -12.08 -3.07
C GLU A 62 -7.21 -12.25 -2.36
N ILE A 63 -7.20 -12.80 -1.15
CA ILE A 63 -5.98 -13.09 -0.40
C ILE A 63 -5.11 -14.08 -1.19
N ASP A 64 -5.67 -15.15 -1.72
CA ASP A 64 -4.92 -16.14 -2.50
C ASP A 64 -4.30 -15.50 -3.74
N ASN A 65 -5.06 -14.69 -4.47
CA ASN A 65 -4.57 -13.97 -5.64
C ASN A 65 -3.46 -12.98 -5.28
N TYR A 66 -3.61 -12.30 -4.16
CA TYR A 66 -2.63 -11.36 -3.65
C TYR A 66 -1.29 -12.06 -3.33
N TRP A 67 -1.34 -13.17 -2.60
CA TRP A 67 -0.14 -13.94 -2.28
C TRP A 67 0.54 -14.46 -3.55
N ASN A 68 -0.24 -14.89 -4.55
CA ASN A 68 0.29 -15.34 -5.83
C ASN A 68 1.02 -14.21 -6.57
N CYS A 69 0.55 -12.97 -6.47
CA CYS A 69 1.21 -11.81 -7.05
C CYS A 69 2.53 -11.47 -6.36
N LEU A 70 2.66 -11.79 -5.07
CA LEU A 70 3.88 -11.52 -4.30
C LEU A 70 4.96 -12.59 -4.46
N GLY A 71 4.60 -13.79 -4.90
CA GLY A 71 5.54 -14.87 -5.13
C GLY A 71 5.57 -15.90 -4.01
N SER A 72 6.77 -16.38 -3.64
CA SER A 72 6.93 -17.39 -2.58
C SER A 72 6.55 -16.83 -1.20
N ILE A 73 6.38 -17.73 -0.22
CA ILE A 73 6.10 -17.36 1.17
C ILE A 73 7.19 -16.41 1.70
N TRP A 74 8.44 -16.70 1.40
CA TRP A 74 9.56 -15.86 1.83
C TRP A 74 9.47 -14.46 1.19
N GLU A 75 9.25 -14.40 -0.12
CA GLU A 75 9.11 -13.14 -0.86
C GLU A 75 7.92 -12.32 -0.34
N ALA A 76 6.78 -12.97 -0.10
CA ALA A 76 5.60 -12.31 0.44
C ALA A 76 5.85 -11.72 1.82
N THR A 77 6.54 -12.46 2.70
CA THR A 77 6.86 -12.01 4.06
C THR A 77 7.79 -10.79 4.06
N HIS A 78 8.71 -10.72 3.09
CA HIS A 78 9.72 -9.67 3.00
C HIS A 78 9.38 -8.60 1.95
N ALA A 79 8.18 -8.63 1.38
CA ALA A 79 7.75 -7.67 0.37
C ALA A 79 7.74 -6.23 0.93
N THR A 80 8.26 -5.31 0.15
CA THR A 80 8.24 -3.88 0.49
C THR A 80 6.82 -3.33 0.33
N TRP A 81 6.57 -2.14 0.86
CA TRP A 81 5.27 -1.48 0.67
C TRP A 81 4.98 -1.23 -0.82
N GLN A 82 6.02 -0.98 -1.63
CA GLN A 82 5.86 -0.80 -3.08
C GLN A 82 5.36 -2.08 -3.75
N GLN A 83 5.99 -3.20 -3.46
CA GLN A 83 5.59 -4.51 -4.00
C GLN A 83 4.18 -4.87 -3.56
N ARG A 84 3.85 -4.66 -2.29
CA ARG A 84 2.50 -4.91 -1.76
C ARG A 84 1.46 -4.02 -2.42
N THR A 85 1.76 -2.75 -2.64
CA THR A 85 0.83 -1.82 -3.30
C THR A 85 0.52 -2.25 -4.72
N ILE A 86 1.51 -2.71 -5.49
CA ILE A 86 1.30 -3.22 -6.84
C ILE A 86 0.39 -4.45 -6.82
N ALA A 87 0.64 -5.40 -5.92
CA ALA A 87 -0.17 -6.60 -5.78
C ALA A 87 -1.60 -6.27 -5.32
N LEU A 88 -1.75 -5.37 -4.37
CA LEU A 88 -3.05 -4.89 -3.88
C LEU A 88 -3.87 -4.26 -5.01
N ALA A 89 -3.24 -3.41 -5.81
CA ALA A 89 -3.90 -2.76 -6.95
C ALA A 89 -4.40 -3.77 -7.97
N ARG A 90 -3.61 -4.80 -8.27
CA ARG A 90 -4.01 -5.87 -9.18
C ARG A 90 -5.24 -6.61 -8.69
N VAL A 91 -5.25 -6.97 -7.42
CA VAL A 91 -6.35 -7.73 -6.82
C VAL A 91 -7.63 -6.91 -6.73
N LYS A 92 -7.50 -5.63 -6.37
CA LYS A 92 -8.65 -4.71 -6.25
C LYS A 92 -9.11 -4.13 -7.60
N GLY A 93 -8.34 -4.34 -8.67
CA GLY A 93 -8.66 -3.78 -9.99
C GLY A 93 -8.47 -2.26 -10.07
N VAL A 94 -7.60 -1.72 -9.23
CA VAL A 94 -7.28 -0.28 -9.22
C VAL A 94 -6.11 -0.01 -10.17
N GLU A 95 -6.29 0.97 -11.05
CA GLU A 95 -5.25 1.38 -11.98
C GLU A 95 -4.23 2.28 -11.28
N ILE A 96 -2.94 1.98 -11.48
CA ILE A 96 -1.85 2.80 -10.95
C ILE A 96 -1.48 3.86 -12.00
N VAL A 97 -1.80 5.09 -11.70
CA VAL A 97 -1.59 6.23 -12.63
C VAL A 97 -0.83 7.39 -11.97
#